data_67bf5612263af55f1059bb8a4a2cc0a1
#
_entry.id   67bf5612263af55f1059bb8a4a2cc0a1
#
_cell.length_a   1.000
_cell.length_b   1.000
_cell.length_c   1.000
_cell.angle_alpha   90.00
_cell.angle_beta   90.00
_cell.angle_gamma   90.00
#
_symmetry.space_group_name_H-M   'P 1'
#
loop_
_entity.id
_entity.type
_entity.pdbx_description
1 polymer ?
#
loop_
_entity_poly.entity_id
_entity_poly.type
_entity_poly.pdbx_seq_one_letter_code
_entity_poly.pdbx_strand_id
1 'polypeptide(L)'
;MSTYEHDDIFEAAIRILLEEDRCITVSFSPGGVSIRFPTTRKLAEYLDIPHYYVLPRFGIMEHDGLIRRAERVGISTTAAGTVRLLAVMAERYRERAEEVLGREVFSALQA
;
A
#
# COMPACT_ATOMS: atom_id res chain seq x y z
N MET A 1 9.63 -11.74 17.98
CA MET A 1 8.59 -10.89 17.40
C MET A 1 9.13 -10.13 16.22
N SER A 2 8.40 -10.08 15.14
CA SER A 2 8.86 -9.36 13.96
C SER A 2 8.88 -7.86 14.22
N THR A 3 9.97 -7.20 13.85
CA THR A 3 10.10 -5.75 14.02
C THR A 3 9.15 -5.00 13.10
N TYR A 4 8.90 -5.56 11.90
CA TYR A 4 8.00 -4.95 10.92
C TYR A 4 6.99 -5.99 10.48
N GLU A 5 5.74 -5.77 10.81
CA GLU A 5 4.64 -6.59 10.33
C GLU A 5 4.09 -6.00 9.03
N HIS A 6 3.19 -6.74 8.39
CA HIS A 6 2.58 -6.26 7.14
C HIS A 6 1.93 -4.90 7.30
N ASP A 7 1.26 -4.67 8.43
CA ASP A 7 0.58 -3.39 8.66
C ASP A 7 1.58 -2.23 8.80
N ASP A 8 2.79 -2.49 9.29
CA ASP A 8 3.82 -1.46 9.35
C ASP A 8 4.28 -1.03 7.96
N ILE A 9 4.41 -1.98 7.05
CA ILE A 9 4.77 -1.69 5.66
C ILE A 9 3.60 -0.98 4.97
N PHE A 10 2.37 -1.44 5.19
CA PHE A 10 1.18 -0.77 4.64
C PHE A 10 1.07 0.66 5.19
N GLU A 11 1.35 0.85 6.46
CA GLU A 11 1.28 2.17 7.06
C GLU A 11 2.31 3.13 6.45
N ALA A 12 3.54 2.66 6.24
CA ALA A 12 4.56 3.45 5.58
C ALA A 12 4.16 3.76 4.14
N ALA A 13 3.61 2.79 3.42
CA ALA A 13 3.13 3.00 2.06
C ALA A 13 2.00 4.03 2.02
N ILE A 14 1.06 3.96 2.96
CA ILE A 14 -0.04 4.92 3.05
C ILE A 14 0.49 6.33 3.25
N ARG A 15 1.46 6.51 4.13
CA ARG A 15 2.04 7.82 4.38
C ARG A 15 2.71 8.38 3.12
N ILE A 16 3.45 7.54 2.41
CA ILE A 16 4.07 7.96 1.16
C ILE A 16 3.00 8.42 0.17
N LEU A 17 1.97 7.62 -0.01
CA LEU A 17 0.92 7.91 -0.99
C LEU A 17 0.11 9.15 -0.61
N LEU A 18 -0.22 9.31 0.65
CA LEU A 18 -1.08 10.40 1.09
C LEU A 18 -0.32 11.69 1.41
N GLU A 19 0.88 11.60 1.94
CA GLU A 19 1.61 12.77 2.42
C GLU A 19 2.69 13.25 1.46
N GLU A 20 3.40 12.34 0.80
CA GLU A 20 4.45 12.72 -0.15
C GLU A 20 3.92 12.84 -1.57
N ASP A 21 3.32 11.77 -2.08
CA ASP A 21 2.82 11.74 -3.45
C ASP A 21 1.50 12.49 -3.60
N ARG A 22 0.67 12.46 -2.56
CA ARG A 22 -0.68 13.02 -2.53
C ARG A 22 -1.51 12.54 -3.71
N CYS A 23 -1.32 11.27 -4.05
CA CYS A 23 -1.94 10.65 -5.22
C CYS A 23 -1.94 9.14 -5.04
N ILE A 24 -3.07 8.51 -5.35
CA ILE A 24 -3.20 7.06 -5.32
C ILE A 24 -3.68 6.59 -6.68
N THR A 25 -2.99 5.63 -7.25
CA THR A 25 -3.39 5.03 -8.52
C THR A 25 -4.13 3.74 -8.24
N VAL A 26 -5.38 3.69 -8.67
CA VAL A 26 -6.28 2.55 -8.43
C VAL A 26 -6.63 1.93 -9.76
N SER A 27 -6.56 0.62 -9.84
CA SER A 27 -6.92 -0.13 -11.04
C SER A 27 -8.09 -1.07 -10.73
N PHE A 28 -9.06 -1.11 -11.61
CA PHE A 28 -10.23 -1.97 -11.50
C PHE A 28 -10.14 -3.04 -12.58
N SER A 29 -10.35 -4.29 -12.19
CA SER A 29 -10.31 -5.41 -13.13
C SER A 29 -11.28 -6.48 -12.65
N PRO A 30 -11.57 -7.50 -13.48
CA PRO A 30 -12.41 -8.62 -13.04
C PRO A 30 -11.85 -9.32 -11.80
N GLY A 31 -10.55 -9.27 -11.59
CA GLY A 31 -9.92 -9.86 -10.41
C GLY A 31 -10.05 -9.02 -9.15
N GLY A 32 -10.59 -7.80 -9.25
CA GLY A 32 -10.80 -6.92 -8.12
C GLY A 32 -10.10 -5.58 -8.26
N VAL A 33 -9.98 -4.89 -7.15
CA VAL A 33 -9.38 -3.57 -7.08
C VAL A 33 -7.92 -3.71 -6.64
N SER A 34 -7.00 -3.04 -7.34
CA SER A 34 -5.61 -3.00 -6.94
C SER A 34 -5.14 -1.57 -6.82
N ILE A 35 -4.20 -1.34 -5.91
CA ILE A 35 -3.62 -0.02 -5.65
C ILE A 35 -2.13 -0.11 -5.94
N ARG A 36 -1.62 0.88 -6.66
CA ARG A 36 -0.19 0.94 -6.95
C ARG A 36 0.57 1.21 -5.67
N PHE A 37 1.55 0.36 -5.41
CA PHE A 37 2.33 0.41 -4.19
C PHE A 37 3.63 1.16 -4.42
N PRO A 38 4.19 1.84 -3.40
CA PRO A 38 5.52 2.43 -3.54
C PRO A 38 6.57 1.36 -3.81
N THR A 39 7.67 1.74 -4.44
CA THR A 39 8.76 0.81 -4.71
C THR A 39 9.45 0.42 -3.40
N THR A 40 10.19 -0.68 -3.44
CA THR A 40 10.97 -1.10 -2.27
C THR A 40 12.01 -0.06 -1.90
N ARG A 41 12.60 0.58 -2.90
CA ARG A 41 13.58 1.64 -2.67
C ARG A 41 12.96 2.85 -1.99
N LYS A 42 11.79 3.26 -2.45
CA LYS A 42 11.08 4.40 -1.85
C LYS A 42 10.73 4.12 -0.40
N LEU A 43 10.29 2.91 -0.11
CA LEU A 43 9.98 2.50 1.26
C LEU A 43 11.23 2.47 2.14
N ALA A 44 12.35 1.99 1.61
CA ALA A 44 13.60 1.99 2.34
C ALA A 44 14.04 3.41 2.70
N GLU A 45 13.94 4.33 1.75
CA GLU A 45 14.24 5.74 2.00
C GLU A 45 13.33 6.33 3.06
N TYR A 46 12.04 6.07 2.97
CA TYR A 46 11.07 6.59 3.92
C TYR A 46 11.31 6.07 5.33
N LEU A 47 11.60 4.78 5.46
CA LEU A 47 11.85 4.14 6.75
C LEU A 47 13.27 4.37 7.27
N ASP A 48 14.13 4.95 6.44
CA ASP A 48 15.54 5.20 6.76
C ASP A 48 16.26 3.90 7.16
N ILE A 49 16.08 2.87 6.34
CA ILE A 49 16.75 1.58 6.52
C ILE A 49 17.36 1.15 5.19
N PRO A 50 18.37 0.28 5.22
CA PRO A 50 18.94 -0.23 3.98
C PRO A 50 17.90 -0.99 3.14
N HIS A 51 18.00 -0.85 1.83
CA HIS A 51 17.07 -1.47 0.88
C HIS A 51 16.97 -2.99 1.07
N TYR A 52 18.08 -3.65 1.39
CA TYR A 52 18.08 -5.10 1.54
C TYR A 52 17.27 -5.58 2.77
N TYR A 53 16.91 -4.68 3.69
CA TYR A 53 16.01 -5.05 4.79
C TYR A 53 14.55 -5.04 4.34
N VAL A 54 14.22 -4.26 3.32
CA VAL A 54 12.85 -4.17 2.82
C VAL A 54 12.50 -5.34 1.91
N LEU A 55 13.46 -5.80 1.11
CA LEU A 55 13.23 -6.86 0.13
C LEU A 55 12.62 -8.13 0.71
N PRO A 56 13.14 -8.69 1.83
CA PRO A 56 12.53 -9.90 2.39
C PRO A 56 11.09 -9.68 2.86
N ARG A 57 10.77 -8.48 3.35
CA ARG A 57 9.41 -8.15 3.77
C ARG A 57 8.45 -8.19 2.60
N PHE A 58 8.87 -7.62 1.48
CA PHE A 58 8.08 -7.66 0.26
C PHE A 58 7.88 -9.09 -0.23
N GLY A 59 8.91 -9.91 -0.14
CA GLY A 59 8.81 -11.33 -0.48
C GLY A 59 7.75 -12.06 0.35
N ILE A 60 7.72 -11.78 1.65
CA ILE A 60 6.73 -12.37 2.55
C ILE A 60 5.32 -11.89 2.20
N MET A 61 5.16 -10.60 1.94
CA MET A 61 3.86 -10.04 1.57
C MET A 61 3.36 -10.60 0.25
N GLU A 62 4.28 -10.81 -0.70
CA GLU A 62 3.96 -11.42 -1.98
C GLU A 62 3.53 -12.87 -1.79
N HIS A 63 4.27 -13.62 -0.97
CA HIS A 63 3.95 -15.00 -0.64
C HIS A 63 2.58 -15.11 0.04
N ASP A 64 2.27 -14.17 0.92
CA ASP A 64 0.98 -14.15 1.62
C ASP A 64 -0.16 -13.63 0.75
N GLY A 65 0.11 -13.29 -0.49
CA GLY A 65 -0.92 -12.88 -1.43
C GLY A 65 -1.45 -11.48 -1.24
N LEU A 66 -0.66 -10.59 -0.65
CA LEU A 66 -1.09 -9.22 -0.40
C LEU A 66 -0.62 -8.24 -1.46
N ILE A 67 0.52 -8.51 -2.08
CA ILE A 67 1.06 -7.68 -3.17
C ILE A 67 1.50 -8.56 -4.32
N ARG A 68 1.69 -7.92 -5.46
CA ARG A 68 2.12 -8.56 -6.68
C ARG A 68 3.14 -7.66 -7.37
N ARG A 69 4.20 -8.27 -7.90
CA ARG A 69 5.19 -7.55 -8.69
C ARG A 69 5.03 -7.92 -10.14
N ALA A 70 5.05 -6.93 -11.00
CA ALA A 70 4.98 -7.14 -12.43
C ALA A 70 6.11 -6.36 -13.08
N GLU A 71 6.84 -7.01 -13.97
CA GLU A 71 7.91 -6.33 -14.72
C GLU A 71 7.33 -5.12 -15.45
N ARG A 72 8.07 -4.01 -15.40
CA ARG A 72 7.73 -2.75 -16.06
C ARG A 72 6.51 -2.04 -15.52
N VAL A 73 5.68 -2.71 -14.72
CA VAL A 73 4.49 -2.09 -14.14
C VAL A 73 4.75 -1.66 -12.70
N GLY A 74 5.61 -2.41 -11.99
CA GLY A 74 5.93 -2.13 -10.60
C GLY A 74 5.18 -3.03 -9.65
N ILE A 75 4.91 -2.52 -8.45
CA ILE A 75 4.29 -3.27 -7.38
C ILE A 75 2.87 -2.76 -7.17
N SER A 76 1.93 -3.67 -7.01
CA SER A 76 0.55 -3.31 -6.69
C SER A 76 -0.02 -4.31 -5.69
N THR A 77 -1.08 -3.90 -5.01
CA THR A 77 -1.79 -4.80 -4.12
C THR A 77 -2.61 -5.80 -4.93
N THR A 78 -2.83 -6.97 -4.35
CA THR A 78 -3.85 -7.90 -4.83
C THR A 78 -5.22 -7.43 -4.32
N ALA A 79 -6.29 -8.10 -4.70
CA ALA A 79 -7.61 -7.79 -4.15
C ALA A 79 -7.60 -7.88 -2.61
N ALA A 80 -7.00 -8.94 -2.08
CA ALA A 80 -6.89 -9.12 -0.63
C ALA A 80 -6.03 -8.03 0.02
N GLY A 81 -4.92 -7.67 -0.62
CA GLY A 81 -4.05 -6.61 -0.14
C GLY A 81 -4.72 -5.25 -0.15
N THR A 82 -5.57 -5.01 -1.15
CA THR A 82 -6.33 -3.75 -1.24
C THR A 82 -7.28 -3.60 -0.06
N VAL A 83 -8.00 -4.67 0.28
CA VAL A 83 -8.92 -4.65 1.42
C VAL A 83 -8.17 -4.31 2.69
N ARG A 84 -7.02 -4.95 2.90
CA ARG A 84 -6.21 -4.71 4.09
C ARG A 84 -5.63 -3.31 4.13
N LEU A 85 -5.11 -2.84 3.00
CA LEU A 85 -4.55 -1.49 2.90
C LEU A 85 -5.60 -0.43 3.20
N LEU A 86 -6.78 -0.57 2.63
CA LEU A 86 -7.88 0.36 2.86
C LEU A 86 -8.37 0.31 4.30
N ALA A 87 -8.35 -0.85 4.92
CA ALA A 87 -8.75 -0.99 6.34
C ALA A 87 -7.79 -0.22 7.25
N VAL A 88 -6.48 -0.35 7.02
CA VAL A 88 -5.48 0.40 7.78
C VAL A 88 -5.64 1.89 7.54
N MET A 89 -5.84 2.26 6.28
CA MET A 89 -6.05 3.66 5.90
C MET A 89 -7.27 4.26 6.61
N ALA A 90 -8.38 3.52 6.62
CA ALA A 90 -9.61 3.99 7.27
C ALA A 90 -9.46 4.09 8.77
N GLU A 91 -8.71 3.17 9.38
CA GLU A 91 -8.53 3.15 10.83
C GLU A 91 -7.61 4.25 11.32
N ARG A 92 -6.50 4.49 10.61
CA ARG A 92 -5.43 5.34 11.12
C ARG A 92 -5.21 6.64 10.34
N TYR A 93 -5.70 6.74 9.11
CA TYR A 93 -5.41 7.87 8.23
C TYR A 93 -6.65 8.39 7.50
N ARG A 94 -7.81 8.22 8.09
CA ARG A 94 -9.09 8.54 7.43
C ARG A 94 -9.16 9.98 6.95
N GLU A 95 -8.79 10.93 7.78
CA GLU A 95 -8.88 12.34 7.41
C GLU A 95 -8.03 12.66 6.19
N ARG A 96 -6.79 12.19 6.19
CA ARG A 96 -5.88 12.44 5.10
C ARG A 96 -6.32 11.73 3.82
N ALA A 97 -6.85 10.51 3.97
CA ALA A 97 -7.38 9.76 2.83
C ALA A 97 -8.57 10.50 2.21
N GLU A 98 -9.44 11.04 3.02
CA GLU A 98 -10.59 11.81 2.52
C GLU A 98 -10.14 13.12 1.86
N GLU A 99 -9.08 13.75 2.34
CA GLU A 99 -8.52 14.94 1.69
C GLU A 99 -7.97 14.64 0.31
N VAL A 100 -7.24 13.53 0.17
CA VAL A 100 -6.57 13.18 -1.09
C VAL A 100 -7.54 12.58 -2.09
N LEU A 101 -8.41 11.67 -1.65
CA LEU A 101 -9.32 10.93 -2.53
C LEU A 101 -10.70 11.54 -2.65
N GLY A 102 -11.11 12.32 -1.66
CA GLY A 102 -12.48 12.74 -1.53
C GLY A 102 -13.27 11.70 -0.73
N ARG A 103 -14.20 12.18 0.07
CA ARG A 103 -14.99 11.32 0.96
C ARG A 103 -15.78 10.26 0.19
N GLU A 104 -16.40 10.65 -0.92
CA GLU A 104 -17.23 9.74 -1.69
C GLU A 104 -16.41 8.62 -2.32
N VAL A 105 -15.27 8.96 -2.91
CA VAL A 105 -14.40 7.97 -3.54
C VAL A 105 -13.84 7.02 -2.49
N PHE A 106 -13.36 7.56 -1.38
CA PHE A 106 -12.80 6.72 -0.33
C PHE A 106 -13.85 5.77 0.24
N SER A 107 -15.06 6.27 0.47
CA SER A 107 -16.17 5.45 0.96
C SER A 107 -16.52 4.34 -0.04
N ALA A 108 -16.55 4.67 -1.34
CA ALA A 108 -16.85 3.69 -2.38
C ALA A 108 -15.79 2.59 -2.45
N LEU A 109 -14.53 2.92 -2.24
CA LEU A 109 -13.46 1.91 -2.26
C LEU A 109 -13.55 0.92 -1.11
N GLN A 110 -14.16 1.32 -0.01
CA GLN A 110 -14.32 0.45 1.17
C GLN A 110 -15.56 -0.44 1.10
N ALA A 111 -16.45 -0.15 0.21
CA ALA A 111 -17.72 -0.87 0.10
C ALA A 111 -17.58 -2.28 -0.48
#